data_2dd7f4594a816f3528446641b98a659c
#
_entry.id   2dd7f4594a816f3528446641b98a659c
#
_cell.length_a   1.000
_cell.length_b   1.000
_cell.length_c   1.000
_cell.angle_alpha   90.00
_cell.angle_beta   90.00
_cell.angle_gamma   90.00
#
_symmetry.space_group_name_H-M   'P 1'
#
loop_
_entity.id
_entity.type
_entity.pdbx_description
1 polymer ?
#
loop_
_entity_poly.entity_id
_entity_poly.type
_entity_poly.pdbx_seq_one_letter_code
_entity_poly.pdbx_strand_id
1 'polypeptide(L)'
;MVLCSAIPRYGAILGGEQVKIAFAINGTRGDVQPAVVLAAALTARGHEVSVGVPPNLVEFARGCGLEATALGTDTRTHMKMVTEARAEAGRNPLRQIRAVAQLRDLGYSELITDLDDIGAGADAIVTGFTTEQMTLAYAERAGIPLISLHHAPVRRNTVHGPLPSLQLEGAHTVRTQWWLFDRLFGLMTRRRDALLRERLGCAPALRSPAAQLAAAPGIEIQAYDPLFAVRNDPVWDADAALRPRPVVGFLELPARLRLGLDEMHSTEELSDWFDAGDPPVYVGFGSMPVRDPAKMIDAAVTATRRLGRRLLLCTGWNDLPTDSLAGEDIRIVRAVDHDAVFGRCAAIVHHGGAGTTAAAVRSGTPSVICWYGSDQPFWGRELERLGVGATLPARRLDADRLTDALTRVLDLRGSHATVSAATQLITGDVALARAVEHIETCMTSGRVGQSR
;
A
#
# COMPACT_ATOMS: atom_id res chain seq x y z
N MET A 1 -30.79 4.17 -2.26
CA MET A 1 -30.77 5.36 -1.39
C MET A 1 -30.79 5.00 0.09
N VAL A 2 -30.12 3.93 0.54
CA VAL A 2 -30.12 3.42 1.93
C VAL A 2 -28.72 3.31 2.54
N LEU A 3 -27.66 3.54 1.78
CA LEU A 3 -26.25 3.38 2.25
C LEU A 3 -25.61 4.63 2.86
N CYS A 4 -26.24 5.80 2.80
CA CYS A 4 -25.64 7.06 3.28
C CYS A 4 -25.69 7.24 4.82
N SER A 5 -26.37 6.36 5.57
CA SER A 5 -26.50 6.47 7.05
C SER A 5 -25.46 5.67 7.85
N ALA A 6 -24.57 4.94 7.21
CA ALA A 6 -23.68 3.97 7.85
C ALA A 6 -22.26 4.49 8.17
N ILE A 7 -21.91 5.73 7.80
CA ILE A 7 -20.64 6.35 8.22
C ILE A 7 -20.86 6.95 9.62
N PRO A 8 -20.02 6.70 10.66
CA PRO A 8 -20.13 7.43 11.90
C PRO A 8 -20.14 8.91 11.55
N ARG A 9 -21.12 9.68 12.02
CA ARG A 9 -21.08 11.14 11.95
C ARG A 9 -19.90 11.57 12.82
N TYR A 10 -18.69 11.53 12.27
CA TYR A 10 -17.60 12.35 12.78
C TYR A 10 -18.16 13.75 12.78
N GLY A 11 -18.25 14.40 13.93
CA GLY A 11 -19.02 15.64 14.13
C GLY A 11 -18.95 16.57 12.92
N ALA A 12 -20.10 17.19 12.60
CA ALA A 12 -20.20 18.13 11.48
C ALA A 12 -19.02 19.09 11.50
N ILE A 13 -18.59 19.56 10.33
CA ILE A 13 -17.53 20.57 10.19
C ILE A 13 -17.73 21.63 11.28
N LEU A 14 -16.88 21.60 12.32
CA LEU A 14 -16.93 22.60 13.39
C LEU A 14 -16.38 23.90 12.80
N GLY A 15 -17.23 24.68 12.09
CA GLY A 15 -16.92 26.02 11.59
C GLY A 15 -16.03 26.09 10.34
N GLY A 16 -15.77 24.97 9.61
CA GLY A 16 -15.00 24.96 8.36
C GLY A 16 -15.90 25.03 7.12
N GLU A 17 -15.48 25.76 6.08
CA GLU A 17 -16.16 25.77 4.78
C GLU A 17 -16.01 24.41 4.08
N GLN A 18 -17.06 24.00 3.35
CA GLN A 18 -16.99 22.86 2.44
C GLN A 18 -15.90 23.13 1.39
N VAL A 19 -15.03 22.15 1.16
CA VAL A 19 -13.97 22.21 0.15
C VAL A 19 -14.08 21.04 -0.81
N LYS A 20 -13.56 21.20 -2.02
CA LYS A 20 -13.47 20.17 -3.03
C LYS A 20 -12.09 19.52 -3.00
N ILE A 21 -12.03 18.21 -2.81
CA ILE A 21 -10.79 17.46 -2.70
C ILE A 21 -10.74 16.40 -3.80
N ALA A 22 -9.71 16.45 -4.65
CA ALA A 22 -9.49 15.46 -5.69
C ALA A 22 -8.54 14.36 -5.19
N PHE A 23 -8.88 13.10 -5.43
CA PHE A 23 -8.03 11.94 -5.19
C PHE A 23 -7.56 11.37 -6.52
N ALA A 24 -6.25 11.37 -6.76
CA ALA A 24 -5.63 10.79 -7.95
C ALA A 24 -4.67 9.68 -7.54
N ILE A 25 -5.17 8.45 -7.48
CA ILE A 25 -4.44 7.30 -6.94
C ILE A 25 -4.30 6.22 -8.01
N ASN A 26 -3.08 5.85 -8.33
CA ASN A 26 -2.79 4.72 -9.22
C ASN A 26 -1.95 3.66 -8.46
N GLY A 27 -2.25 2.40 -8.69
CA GLY A 27 -1.57 1.27 -8.05
C GLY A 27 -2.49 0.08 -7.86
N THR A 28 -2.11 -0.81 -6.98
CA THR A 28 -2.89 -1.98 -6.61
C THR A 28 -3.94 -1.64 -5.54
N ARG A 29 -4.74 -2.62 -5.14
CA ARG A 29 -5.68 -2.46 -4.02
C ARG A 29 -5.00 -1.93 -2.74
N GLY A 30 -3.73 -2.30 -2.51
CA GLY A 30 -2.96 -1.82 -1.34
C GLY A 30 -2.73 -0.31 -1.36
N ASP A 31 -2.59 0.29 -2.55
CA ASP A 31 -2.45 1.75 -2.73
C ASP A 31 -3.81 2.46 -2.68
N VAL A 32 -4.83 1.86 -3.29
CA VAL A 32 -6.15 2.47 -3.49
C VAL A 32 -7.03 2.39 -2.25
N GLN A 33 -7.04 1.25 -1.54
CA GLN A 33 -7.93 1.04 -0.39
C GLN A 33 -7.77 2.10 0.71
N PRO A 34 -6.56 2.46 1.19
CA PRO A 34 -6.41 3.50 2.21
C PRO A 34 -6.90 4.88 1.74
N ALA A 35 -6.70 5.20 0.46
CA ALA A 35 -7.17 6.46 -0.12
C ALA A 35 -8.70 6.49 -0.23
N VAL A 36 -9.34 5.39 -0.62
CA VAL A 36 -10.81 5.24 -0.68
C VAL A 36 -11.41 5.39 0.71
N VAL A 37 -10.81 4.79 1.73
CA VAL A 37 -11.24 4.93 3.13
C VAL A 37 -11.18 6.40 3.58
N LEU A 38 -10.09 7.08 3.27
CA LEU A 38 -9.89 8.49 3.60
C LEU A 38 -10.87 9.39 2.84
N ALA A 39 -11.09 9.14 1.55
CA ALA A 39 -12.06 9.84 0.71
C ALA A 39 -13.48 9.71 1.27
N ALA A 40 -13.89 8.49 1.64
CA ALA A 40 -15.21 8.23 2.26
C ALA A 40 -15.38 8.97 3.60
N ALA A 41 -14.31 9.06 4.41
CA ALA A 41 -14.35 9.81 5.66
C ALA A 41 -14.48 11.32 5.44
N LEU A 42 -13.78 11.89 4.46
CA LEU A 42 -13.90 13.31 4.10
C LEU A 42 -15.28 13.64 3.52
N THR A 43 -15.84 12.75 2.68
CA THR A 43 -17.23 12.86 2.19
C THR A 43 -18.21 12.86 3.36
N ALA A 44 -18.03 11.99 4.35
CA ALA A 44 -18.87 11.95 5.56
C ALA A 44 -18.74 13.19 6.43
N ARG A 45 -17.64 13.91 6.33
CA ARG A 45 -17.42 15.22 6.98
C ARG A 45 -18.09 16.37 6.23
N GLY A 46 -18.61 16.15 5.01
CA GLY A 46 -19.32 17.11 4.21
C GLY A 46 -18.48 17.80 3.13
N HIS A 47 -17.26 17.34 2.87
CA HIS A 47 -16.46 17.82 1.74
C HIS A 47 -16.95 17.23 0.42
N GLU A 48 -16.76 17.95 -0.69
CA GLU A 48 -16.94 17.42 -2.04
C GLU A 48 -15.69 16.64 -2.41
N VAL A 49 -15.85 15.36 -2.77
CA VAL A 49 -14.71 14.48 -3.06
C VAL A 49 -14.87 13.84 -4.43
N SER A 50 -13.89 14.06 -5.32
CA SER A 50 -13.75 13.36 -6.59
C SER A 50 -12.64 12.31 -6.50
N VAL A 51 -12.89 11.09 -7.00
CA VAL A 51 -11.96 9.97 -6.85
C VAL A 51 -11.61 9.37 -8.19
N GLY A 52 -10.32 9.45 -8.56
CA GLY A 52 -9.74 8.76 -9.70
C GLY A 52 -8.89 7.57 -9.23
N VAL A 53 -9.26 6.37 -9.71
CA VAL A 53 -8.55 5.11 -9.40
C VAL A 53 -8.41 4.25 -10.64
N PRO A 54 -7.51 3.25 -10.69
CA PRO A 54 -7.40 2.34 -11.84
C PRO A 54 -8.75 1.74 -12.23
N PRO A 55 -9.02 1.52 -13.54
CA PRO A 55 -10.29 1.00 -14.03
C PRO A 55 -10.79 -0.26 -13.30
N ASN A 56 -9.89 -1.19 -13.00
CA ASN A 56 -10.21 -2.44 -12.27
C ASN A 56 -10.55 -2.24 -10.78
N LEU A 57 -10.43 -1.03 -10.25
CA LEU A 57 -10.73 -0.70 -8.85
C LEU A 57 -11.84 0.36 -8.70
N VAL A 58 -12.44 0.82 -9.80
CA VAL A 58 -13.55 1.78 -9.79
C VAL A 58 -14.76 1.21 -9.05
N GLU A 59 -15.14 -0.03 -9.35
CA GLU A 59 -16.28 -0.68 -8.67
C GLU A 59 -16.02 -0.91 -7.17
N PHE A 60 -14.79 -1.18 -6.78
CA PHE A 60 -14.41 -1.22 -5.36
C PHE A 60 -14.64 0.12 -4.67
N ALA A 61 -14.21 1.23 -5.28
CA ALA A 61 -14.41 2.57 -4.72
C ALA A 61 -15.91 2.95 -4.67
N ARG A 62 -16.68 2.61 -5.71
CA ARG A 62 -18.13 2.80 -5.74
C ARG A 62 -18.86 1.97 -4.69
N GLY A 63 -18.43 0.74 -4.46
CA GLY A 63 -18.92 -0.12 -3.38
C GLY A 63 -18.69 0.46 -1.98
N CYS A 64 -17.70 1.36 -1.85
CA CYS A 64 -17.47 2.14 -0.62
C CYS A 64 -18.29 3.44 -0.54
N GLY A 65 -19.23 3.68 -1.47
CA GLY A 65 -20.13 4.84 -1.47
C GLY A 65 -19.56 6.11 -2.09
N LEU A 66 -18.51 5.99 -2.92
CA LEU A 66 -17.86 7.13 -3.57
C LEU A 66 -18.24 7.24 -5.05
N GLU A 67 -18.29 8.46 -5.55
CA GLU A 67 -18.28 8.73 -6.98
C GLU A 67 -16.84 8.57 -7.48
N ALA A 68 -16.57 7.47 -8.20
CA ALA A 68 -15.24 7.16 -8.67
C ALA A 68 -15.21 7.03 -10.21
N THR A 69 -14.15 7.56 -10.80
CA THR A 69 -13.85 7.50 -12.23
C THR A 69 -12.55 6.75 -12.49
N ALA A 70 -12.35 6.32 -13.73
CA ALA A 70 -11.10 5.67 -14.13
C ALA A 70 -9.95 6.69 -14.14
N LEU A 71 -8.77 6.27 -13.67
CA LEU A 71 -7.52 7.01 -13.74
C LEU A 71 -6.44 6.10 -14.36
N GLY A 72 -6.05 6.42 -15.57
CA GLY A 72 -5.02 5.69 -16.31
C GLY A 72 -5.46 4.28 -16.71
N THR A 73 -4.54 3.32 -16.65
CA THR A 73 -4.72 1.95 -17.13
C THR A 73 -5.08 0.95 -16.05
N ASP A 74 -5.71 -0.16 -16.44
CA ASP A 74 -5.96 -1.32 -15.58
C ASP A 74 -4.66 -1.86 -14.98
N THR A 75 -4.51 -1.76 -13.67
CA THR A 75 -3.26 -2.13 -12.97
C THR A 75 -3.03 -3.63 -12.90
N ARG A 76 -4.09 -4.45 -12.91
CA ARG A 76 -3.97 -5.92 -12.96
C ARG A 76 -3.36 -6.34 -14.30
N THR A 77 -3.89 -5.82 -15.40
CA THR A 77 -3.37 -6.05 -16.75
C THR A 77 -1.94 -5.54 -16.89
N HIS A 78 -1.66 -4.31 -16.42
CA HIS A 78 -0.33 -3.72 -16.47
C HIS A 78 0.71 -4.56 -15.69
N MET A 79 0.39 -5.02 -14.48
CA MET A 79 1.28 -5.88 -13.69
C MET A 79 1.54 -7.23 -14.37
N LYS A 80 0.54 -7.80 -15.02
CA LYS A 80 0.69 -9.03 -15.81
C LYS A 80 1.68 -8.79 -16.96
N MET A 81 1.48 -7.74 -17.75
CA MET A 81 2.39 -7.38 -18.86
C MET A 81 3.85 -7.15 -18.37
N VAL A 82 4.03 -6.46 -17.24
CA VAL A 82 5.38 -6.25 -16.66
C VAL A 82 6.01 -7.58 -16.24
N THR A 83 5.23 -8.49 -15.69
CA THR A 83 5.73 -9.81 -15.25
C THR A 83 6.13 -10.67 -16.45
N GLU A 84 5.32 -10.69 -17.50
CA GLU A 84 5.59 -11.39 -18.76
C GLU A 84 6.83 -10.82 -19.47
N ALA A 85 6.92 -9.49 -19.61
CA ALA A 85 8.07 -8.83 -20.22
C ALA A 85 9.38 -9.08 -19.46
N ARG A 86 9.34 -9.17 -18.13
CA ARG A 86 10.50 -9.57 -17.31
C ARG A 86 10.88 -11.03 -17.52
N ALA A 87 9.90 -11.91 -17.68
CA ALA A 87 10.14 -13.33 -17.94
C ALA A 87 10.80 -13.54 -19.30
N GLU A 88 10.28 -12.87 -20.35
CA GLU A 88 10.83 -12.89 -21.72
C GLU A 88 12.24 -12.31 -21.80
N ALA A 89 12.53 -11.25 -21.04
CA ALA A 89 13.87 -10.65 -20.96
C ALA A 89 14.92 -11.57 -20.30
N GLY A 90 14.48 -12.67 -19.67
CA GLY A 90 15.32 -13.67 -19.04
C GLY A 90 16.12 -13.12 -17.85
N ARG A 91 17.35 -13.63 -17.61
CA ARG A 91 18.20 -13.22 -16.50
C ARG A 91 19.00 -11.93 -16.72
N ASN A 92 18.94 -11.33 -17.91
CA ASN A 92 19.70 -10.11 -18.23
C ASN A 92 19.05 -8.88 -17.61
N PRO A 93 19.66 -8.22 -16.60
CA PRO A 93 19.06 -7.07 -15.91
C PRO A 93 18.83 -5.86 -16.82
N LEU A 94 19.69 -5.63 -17.79
CA LEU A 94 19.54 -4.51 -18.75
C LEU A 94 18.35 -4.72 -19.69
N ARG A 95 18.10 -5.96 -20.11
CA ARG A 95 16.92 -6.30 -20.92
C ARG A 95 15.65 -6.14 -20.08
N GLN A 96 15.65 -6.59 -18.84
CA GLN A 96 14.51 -6.42 -17.92
C GLN A 96 14.18 -4.94 -17.68
N ILE A 97 15.19 -4.10 -17.44
CA ILE A 97 15.01 -2.65 -17.26
C ILE A 97 14.41 -2.02 -18.53
N ARG A 98 14.90 -2.38 -19.72
CA ARG A 98 14.37 -1.85 -20.99
C ARG A 98 12.93 -2.28 -21.24
N ALA A 99 12.60 -3.56 -21.01
CA ALA A 99 11.25 -4.10 -21.18
C ALA A 99 10.24 -3.39 -20.25
N VAL A 100 10.59 -3.21 -18.97
CA VAL A 100 9.73 -2.47 -18.02
C VAL A 100 9.62 -0.98 -18.38
N ALA A 101 10.71 -0.36 -18.86
CA ALA A 101 10.69 1.04 -19.27
C ALA A 101 9.74 1.30 -20.45
N GLN A 102 9.63 0.37 -21.39
CA GLN A 102 8.68 0.46 -22.51
C GLN A 102 7.23 0.40 -22.06
N LEU A 103 6.91 -0.43 -21.05
CA LEU A 103 5.56 -0.56 -20.51
C LEU A 103 5.17 0.60 -19.59
N ARG A 104 6.16 1.27 -18.99
CA ARG A 104 5.93 2.39 -18.06
C ARG A 104 5.19 3.57 -18.70
N ASP A 105 5.35 3.77 -19.99
CA ASP A 105 4.77 4.91 -20.70
C ASP A 105 3.37 4.61 -21.29
N LEU A 106 2.90 3.36 -21.15
CA LEU A 106 1.54 2.98 -21.53
C LEU A 106 0.50 3.70 -20.65
N GLY A 107 -0.48 4.32 -21.29
CA GLY A 107 -1.56 5.01 -20.62
C GLY A 107 -1.17 6.34 -19.95
N TYR A 108 0.04 6.87 -20.22
CA TYR A 108 0.48 8.12 -19.59
C TYR A 108 -0.28 9.34 -20.11
N SER A 109 -0.68 9.34 -21.38
CA SER A 109 -1.46 10.42 -21.97
C SER A 109 -2.88 10.46 -21.42
N GLU A 110 -3.50 9.30 -21.30
CA GLU A 110 -4.82 9.10 -20.71
C GLU A 110 -4.83 9.56 -19.27
N LEU A 111 -3.84 9.15 -18.50
CA LEU A 111 -3.69 9.48 -17.09
C LEU A 111 -3.57 11.01 -16.85
N ILE A 112 -2.94 11.76 -17.78
CA ILE A 112 -2.90 13.24 -17.70
C ILE A 112 -4.28 13.84 -17.97
N THR A 113 -5.02 13.31 -18.95
CA THR A 113 -6.37 13.79 -19.28
C THR A 113 -7.34 13.51 -18.12
N ASP A 114 -7.32 12.28 -17.60
CA ASP A 114 -8.12 11.87 -16.45
C ASP A 114 -7.82 12.73 -15.21
N LEU A 115 -6.55 13.11 -15.00
CA LEU A 115 -6.14 13.98 -13.90
C LEU A 115 -6.73 15.40 -14.04
N ASP A 116 -6.77 15.96 -15.25
CA ASP A 116 -7.38 17.26 -15.50
C ASP A 116 -8.89 17.23 -15.16
N ASP A 117 -9.61 16.17 -15.51
CA ASP A 117 -11.03 16.00 -15.24
C ASP A 117 -11.30 15.82 -13.74
N ILE A 118 -10.52 14.95 -13.07
CA ILE A 118 -10.68 14.66 -11.64
C ILE A 118 -10.34 15.87 -10.78
N GLY A 119 -9.30 16.61 -11.16
CA GLY A 119 -8.79 17.77 -10.42
C GLY A 119 -9.52 19.08 -10.70
N ALA A 120 -10.46 19.11 -11.67
CA ALA A 120 -11.13 20.32 -12.08
C ALA A 120 -11.86 21.02 -10.92
N GLY A 121 -11.44 22.26 -10.60
CA GLY A 121 -12.00 23.05 -9.52
C GLY A 121 -11.72 22.54 -8.10
N ALA A 122 -10.76 21.64 -7.93
CA ALA A 122 -10.36 21.15 -6.61
C ALA A 122 -9.60 22.22 -5.81
N ASP A 123 -9.82 22.26 -4.50
CA ASP A 123 -9.09 23.08 -3.54
C ASP A 123 -7.83 22.39 -3.01
N ALA A 124 -7.74 21.05 -3.14
CA ALA A 124 -6.58 20.24 -2.79
C ALA A 124 -6.57 18.95 -3.60
N ILE A 125 -5.38 18.36 -3.77
CA ILE A 125 -5.24 17.04 -4.42
C ILE A 125 -4.51 16.05 -3.52
N VAL A 126 -5.09 14.86 -3.35
CA VAL A 126 -4.52 13.72 -2.63
C VAL A 126 -3.96 12.73 -3.64
N THR A 127 -2.75 12.25 -3.41
CA THR A 127 -2.04 11.36 -4.33
C THR A 127 -1.29 10.25 -3.60
N GLY A 128 -1.07 9.12 -4.28
CA GLY A 128 -0.14 8.08 -3.84
C GLY A 128 1.26 8.28 -4.43
N PHE A 129 2.22 7.50 -3.95
CA PHE A 129 3.62 7.57 -4.39
C PHE A 129 3.81 7.44 -5.91
N THR A 130 3.02 6.59 -6.57
CA THR A 130 3.15 6.31 -8.01
C THR A 130 2.70 7.47 -8.91
N THR A 131 1.78 8.29 -8.45
CA THR A 131 1.21 9.44 -9.19
C THR A 131 1.75 10.78 -8.70
N GLU A 132 2.56 10.80 -7.65
CA GLU A 132 2.99 12.00 -6.95
C GLU A 132 3.67 13.04 -7.83
N GLN A 133 4.60 12.63 -8.72
CA GLN A 133 5.32 13.59 -9.57
C GLN A 133 4.39 14.30 -10.56
N MET A 134 3.39 13.60 -11.08
CA MET A 134 2.47 14.20 -12.02
C MET A 134 1.41 15.07 -11.34
N THR A 135 0.89 14.63 -10.20
CA THR A 135 -0.04 15.42 -9.40
C THR A 135 0.64 16.66 -8.81
N LEU A 136 1.97 16.60 -8.55
CA LEU A 136 2.77 17.75 -8.14
C LEU A 136 2.76 18.86 -9.22
N ALA A 137 3.01 18.52 -10.48
CA ALA A 137 2.95 19.49 -11.57
C ALA A 137 1.54 20.07 -11.76
N TYR A 138 0.52 19.23 -11.59
CA TYR A 138 -0.88 19.69 -11.61
C TYR A 138 -1.19 20.64 -10.45
N ALA A 139 -0.84 20.28 -9.23
CA ALA A 139 -1.06 21.10 -8.03
C ALA A 139 -0.34 22.46 -8.12
N GLU A 140 0.89 22.47 -8.66
CA GLU A 140 1.66 23.68 -8.94
C GLU A 140 0.95 24.60 -9.93
N ARG A 141 0.42 24.05 -11.05
CA ARG A 141 -0.37 24.79 -12.04
C ARG A 141 -1.65 25.37 -11.44
N ALA A 142 -2.36 24.57 -10.66
CA ALA A 142 -3.65 24.95 -10.06
C ALA A 142 -3.49 25.87 -8.83
N GLY A 143 -2.27 25.99 -8.27
CA GLY A 143 -2.01 26.77 -7.05
C GLY A 143 -2.64 26.14 -5.79
N ILE A 144 -2.82 24.82 -5.76
CA ILE A 144 -3.48 24.09 -4.67
C ILE A 144 -2.48 23.23 -3.88
N PRO A 145 -2.74 22.91 -2.60
CA PRO A 145 -1.87 22.01 -1.84
C PRO A 145 -1.94 20.58 -2.36
N LEU A 146 -0.76 19.93 -2.37
CA LEU A 146 -0.59 18.51 -2.65
C LEU A 146 -0.51 17.73 -1.35
N ILE A 147 -1.35 16.73 -1.18
CA ILE A 147 -1.36 15.82 -0.03
C ILE A 147 -0.89 14.46 -0.51
N SER A 148 0.32 14.06 -0.10
CA SER A 148 0.86 12.74 -0.42
C SER A 148 0.43 11.72 0.63
N LEU A 149 0.02 10.53 0.19
CA LEU A 149 -0.35 9.41 1.06
C LEU A 149 0.66 8.28 0.88
N HIS A 150 1.44 7.99 1.93
CA HIS A 150 2.50 6.99 1.91
C HIS A 150 2.19 5.83 2.85
N HIS A 151 2.40 4.61 2.37
CA HIS A 151 2.14 3.38 3.11
C HIS A 151 3.41 2.75 3.69
N ALA A 152 4.57 3.37 3.47
CA ALA A 152 5.88 2.99 3.98
C ALA A 152 6.79 4.24 4.02
N PRO A 153 7.93 4.23 4.74
CA PRO A 153 8.85 5.37 4.81
C PRO A 153 9.65 5.53 3.52
N VAL A 154 9.01 6.08 2.49
CA VAL A 154 9.56 6.27 1.13
C VAL A 154 10.32 7.58 0.95
N ARG A 155 10.72 8.23 2.04
CA ARG A 155 11.50 9.48 2.03
C ARG A 155 12.87 9.32 2.63
N ARG A 156 13.77 10.27 2.32
CA ARG A 156 15.14 10.28 2.80
C ARG A 156 15.20 10.15 4.33
N ASN A 157 16.03 9.24 4.77
CA ASN A 157 16.34 8.97 6.17
C ASN A 157 17.73 8.30 6.26
N THR A 158 18.19 7.96 7.45
CA THR A 158 19.50 7.30 7.66
C THR A 158 19.36 5.82 8.04
N VAL A 159 18.13 5.30 8.12
CA VAL A 159 17.84 3.93 8.60
C VAL A 159 17.52 2.99 7.43
N HIS A 160 16.66 3.44 6.51
CA HIS A 160 16.15 2.62 5.41
C HIS A 160 16.53 3.24 4.06
N GLY A 161 17.21 2.46 3.23
CA GLY A 161 17.53 2.89 1.86
C GLY A 161 16.31 2.93 0.93
N PRO A 162 16.40 3.66 -0.20
CA PRO A 162 15.33 3.78 -1.19
C PRO A 162 15.00 2.48 -1.90
N LEU A 163 15.90 1.51 -1.86
CA LEU A 163 15.73 0.17 -2.41
C LEU A 163 15.87 -0.88 -1.29
N PRO A 164 14.77 -1.16 -0.56
CA PRO A 164 14.81 -2.02 0.62
C PRO A 164 15.36 -3.43 0.36
N SER A 165 15.32 -3.90 -0.90
CA SER A 165 15.88 -5.19 -1.31
C SER A 165 17.40 -5.26 -1.32
N LEU A 166 18.12 -4.12 -1.31
CA LEU A 166 19.59 -4.09 -1.32
C LEU A 166 20.21 -4.33 0.06
N GLN A 167 19.45 -4.17 1.14
CA GLN A 167 19.87 -4.47 2.53
C GLN A 167 21.25 -3.90 2.91
N LEU A 168 21.58 -2.69 2.45
CA LEU A 168 22.81 -2.01 2.82
C LEU A 168 22.57 -1.20 4.10
N GLU A 169 23.46 -1.35 5.07
CA GLU A 169 23.35 -0.77 6.40
C GLU A 169 24.33 0.37 6.63
N GLY A 170 24.08 1.14 7.69
CA GLY A 170 24.92 2.27 8.10
C GLY A 170 24.45 3.61 7.55
N ALA A 171 24.35 4.61 8.42
CA ALA A 171 23.77 5.92 8.10
C ALA A 171 24.41 6.60 6.89
N HIS A 172 25.73 6.56 6.74
CA HIS A 172 26.44 7.14 5.59
C HIS A 172 26.09 6.40 4.29
N THR A 173 26.04 5.07 4.32
CA THR A 173 25.69 4.23 3.17
C THR A 173 24.27 4.51 2.73
N VAL A 174 23.33 4.56 3.66
CA VAL A 174 21.90 4.85 3.38
C VAL A 174 21.72 6.26 2.81
N ARG A 175 22.43 7.27 3.36
CA ARG A 175 22.40 8.65 2.79
C ARG A 175 22.94 8.69 1.36
N THR A 176 24.04 7.97 1.09
CA THR A 176 24.62 7.89 -0.26
C THR A 176 23.67 7.21 -1.24
N GLN A 177 22.97 6.14 -0.80
CA GLN A 177 21.94 5.49 -1.61
C GLN A 177 20.80 6.46 -1.97
N TRP A 178 20.29 7.24 -1.01
CA TRP A 178 19.26 8.25 -1.25
C TRP A 178 19.73 9.33 -2.21
N TRP A 179 20.95 9.83 -2.03
CA TRP A 179 21.53 10.84 -2.95
C TRP A 179 21.65 10.30 -4.38
N LEU A 180 22.13 9.04 -4.54
CA LEU A 180 22.26 8.42 -5.86
C LEU A 180 20.87 8.14 -6.47
N PHE A 181 19.94 7.65 -5.67
CA PHE A 181 18.57 7.40 -6.09
C PHE A 181 17.88 8.67 -6.60
N ASP A 182 17.95 9.77 -5.85
CA ASP A 182 17.35 11.04 -6.24
C ASP A 182 17.93 11.55 -7.58
N ARG A 183 19.23 11.41 -7.78
CA ARG A 183 19.86 11.78 -9.04
C ARG A 183 19.42 10.90 -10.22
N LEU A 184 19.47 9.59 -10.03
CA LEU A 184 19.07 8.64 -11.08
C LEU A 184 17.58 8.75 -11.39
N PHE A 185 16.74 8.85 -10.38
CA PHE A 185 15.30 9.03 -10.53
C PHE A 185 14.99 10.34 -11.29
N GLY A 186 15.63 11.44 -10.89
CA GLY A 186 15.47 12.72 -11.58
C GLY A 186 15.90 12.67 -13.06
N LEU A 187 17.00 11.97 -13.39
CA LEU A 187 17.41 11.75 -14.78
C LEU A 187 16.42 10.90 -15.55
N MET A 188 15.93 9.82 -14.94
CA MET A 188 14.98 8.88 -15.58
C MET A 188 13.61 9.49 -15.83
N THR A 189 13.17 10.42 -14.99
CA THR A 189 11.84 11.03 -15.07
C THR A 189 11.84 12.38 -15.82
N ARG A 190 13.02 12.99 -16.04
CA ARG A 190 13.17 14.34 -16.60
C ARG A 190 12.39 14.57 -17.90
N ARG A 191 12.47 13.62 -18.85
CA ARG A 191 11.79 13.75 -20.15
C ARG A 191 10.26 13.73 -19.97
N ARG A 192 9.75 12.86 -19.12
CA ARG A 192 8.31 12.75 -18.83
C ARG A 192 7.79 13.99 -18.11
N ASP A 193 8.55 14.46 -17.11
CA ASP A 193 8.22 15.68 -16.40
C ASP A 193 8.21 16.90 -17.35
N ALA A 194 9.16 17.02 -18.25
CA ALA A 194 9.19 18.08 -19.24
C ALA A 194 7.96 18.05 -20.18
N LEU A 195 7.60 16.88 -20.71
CA LEU A 195 6.41 16.71 -21.56
C LEU A 195 5.11 17.00 -20.80
N LEU A 196 5.01 16.55 -19.55
CA LEU A 196 3.87 16.84 -18.69
C LEU A 196 3.72 18.33 -18.44
N ARG A 197 4.81 19.01 -18.05
CA ARG A 197 4.82 20.45 -17.78
C ARG A 197 4.49 21.28 -19.02
N GLU A 198 5.03 20.90 -20.18
CA GLU A 198 4.68 21.52 -21.47
C GLU A 198 3.17 21.40 -21.73
N ARG A 199 2.59 20.20 -21.58
CA ARG A 199 1.15 19.97 -21.77
C ARG A 199 0.29 20.73 -20.77
N LEU A 200 0.74 20.87 -19.53
CA LEU A 200 0.06 21.64 -18.50
C LEU A 200 0.31 23.15 -18.60
N GLY A 201 1.15 23.62 -19.49
CA GLY A 201 1.55 25.03 -19.60
C GLY A 201 2.41 25.53 -18.43
N CYS A 202 3.10 24.62 -17.73
CA CYS A 202 3.99 24.93 -16.61
C CYS A 202 5.40 25.25 -17.09
N ALA A 203 6.13 26.08 -16.33
CA ALA A 203 7.55 26.29 -16.56
C ALA A 203 8.36 24.99 -16.38
N PRO A 204 9.49 24.81 -17.10
CA PRO A 204 10.37 23.67 -16.91
C PRO A 204 10.87 23.57 -15.46
N ALA A 205 10.93 22.35 -14.92
CA ALA A 205 11.45 22.12 -13.59
C ALA A 205 12.96 22.37 -13.51
N LEU A 206 13.37 23.30 -12.65
CA LEU A 206 14.78 23.63 -12.40
C LEU A 206 15.39 22.82 -11.25
N ARG A 207 14.55 22.14 -10.44
CA ARG A 207 14.96 21.38 -9.25
C ARG A 207 14.73 19.89 -9.46
N SER A 208 15.39 19.06 -8.66
CA SER A 208 15.08 17.63 -8.60
C SER A 208 13.65 17.38 -8.11
N PRO A 209 13.00 16.24 -8.46
CA PRO A 209 11.65 15.92 -7.99
C PRO A 209 11.49 16.03 -6.47
N ALA A 210 12.47 15.55 -5.69
CA ALA A 210 12.46 15.66 -4.25
C ALA A 210 12.49 17.13 -3.77
N ALA A 211 13.29 18.00 -4.41
CA ALA A 211 13.37 19.42 -4.05
C ALA A 211 12.14 20.21 -4.50
N GLN A 212 11.48 19.82 -5.59
CA GLN A 212 10.20 20.39 -6.00
C GLN A 212 9.11 20.06 -4.98
N LEU A 213 9.02 18.79 -4.59
CA LEU A 213 8.05 18.34 -3.61
C LEU A 213 8.24 19.02 -2.24
N ALA A 214 9.50 19.13 -1.76
CA ALA A 214 9.79 19.82 -0.50
C ALA A 214 9.39 21.30 -0.49
N ALA A 215 9.36 21.94 -1.66
CA ALA A 215 8.97 23.34 -1.82
C ALA A 215 7.46 23.53 -2.07
N ALA A 216 6.73 22.47 -2.44
CA ALA A 216 5.31 22.55 -2.74
C ALA A 216 4.46 22.69 -1.47
N PRO A 217 3.38 23.50 -1.51
CA PRO A 217 2.41 23.54 -0.41
C PRO A 217 1.78 22.15 -0.18
N GLY A 218 1.53 21.81 1.09
CA GLY A 218 0.84 20.58 1.47
C GLY A 218 1.58 19.75 2.51
N ILE A 219 1.18 18.50 2.66
CA ILE A 219 1.66 17.55 3.67
C ILE A 219 1.91 16.16 3.09
N GLU A 220 2.67 15.34 3.80
CA GLU A 220 2.91 13.93 3.45
C GLU A 220 2.37 13.03 4.57
N ILE A 221 1.13 12.56 4.45
CA ILE A 221 0.52 11.66 5.43
C ILE A 221 1.21 10.30 5.36
N GLN A 222 1.76 9.87 6.49
CA GLN A 222 2.37 8.55 6.66
C GLN A 222 1.29 7.60 7.20
N ALA A 223 0.62 6.89 6.29
CA ALA A 223 -0.48 5.97 6.57
C ALA A 223 0.03 4.59 7.01
N TYR A 224 0.90 4.59 8.01
CA TYR A 224 1.40 3.42 8.71
C TYR A 224 1.63 3.76 10.19
N ASP A 225 1.73 2.72 11.02
CA ASP A 225 1.76 2.90 12.47
C ASP A 225 3.10 3.46 12.98
N PRO A 226 3.08 4.31 14.02
CA PRO A 226 4.30 4.79 14.68
C PRO A 226 5.25 3.69 15.16
N LEU A 227 4.78 2.46 15.35
CA LEU A 227 5.62 1.30 15.66
C LEU A 227 6.69 1.04 14.60
N PHE A 228 6.40 1.40 13.33
CA PHE A 228 7.24 1.23 12.14
C PHE A 228 7.85 2.53 11.64
N ALA A 229 7.60 3.65 12.32
CA ALA A 229 8.03 4.95 11.85
C ALA A 229 9.54 5.15 12.04
N VAL A 230 10.12 5.92 11.13
CA VAL A 230 11.47 6.48 11.31
C VAL A 230 11.42 7.46 12.49
N ARG A 231 12.26 7.24 13.50
CA ARG A 231 12.31 8.05 14.73
C ARG A 231 13.72 8.56 14.98
N ASN A 232 13.81 9.79 15.51
CA ASN A 232 15.09 10.40 15.90
C ASN A 232 16.11 10.40 14.75
N ASP A 233 15.64 10.66 13.52
CA ASP A 233 16.47 10.69 12.33
C ASP A 233 16.64 12.13 11.86
N PRO A 234 17.86 12.71 11.91
CA PRO A 234 18.08 14.12 11.62
C PRO A 234 17.76 14.51 10.16
N VAL A 235 17.83 13.56 9.22
CA VAL A 235 17.48 13.81 7.81
C VAL A 235 15.98 13.83 7.64
N TRP A 236 15.29 12.86 8.23
CA TRP A 236 13.83 12.80 8.22
C TRP A 236 13.22 14.03 8.90
N ASP A 237 13.71 14.37 10.09
CA ASP A 237 13.19 15.48 10.90
C ASP A 237 13.41 16.83 10.22
N ALA A 238 14.59 17.04 9.59
CA ALA A 238 14.85 18.25 8.82
C ALA A 238 13.93 18.41 7.60
N ASP A 239 13.67 17.34 6.88
CA ASP A 239 12.75 17.36 5.73
C ASP A 239 11.28 17.53 6.20
N ALA A 240 10.91 16.92 7.34
CA ALA A 240 9.56 17.05 7.92
C ALA A 240 9.29 18.48 8.46
N ALA A 241 10.33 19.22 8.85
CA ALA A 241 10.20 20.63 9.22
C ALA A 241 9.87 21.53 8.02
N LEU A 242 10.28 21.16 6.81
CA LEU A 242 9.95 21.87 5.57
C LEU A 242 8.59 21.47 5.03
N ARG A 243 8.24 20.20 5.08
CA ARG A 243 6.98 19.63 4.62
C ARG A 243 6.49 18.60 5.66
N PRO A 244 5.42 18.91 6.41
CA PRO A 244 4.95 18.06 7.51
C PRO A 244 4.67 16.62 7.08
N ARG A 245 5.09 15.66 7.93
CA ARG A 245 4.98 14.21 7.70
C ARG A 245 4.26 13.52 8.87
N PRO A 246 2.98 13.84 9.14
CA PRO A 246 2.26 13.21 10.24
C PRO A 246 2.13 11.70 10.05
N VAL A 247 2.51 10.93 11.08
CA VAL A 247 2.33 9.47 11.14
C VAL A 247 1.00 9.20 11.82
N VAL A 248 0.02 8.70 11.07
CA VAL A 248 -1.37 8.62 11.54
C VAL A 248 -1.79 7.24 12.00
N GLY A 249 -1.16 6.17 11.53
CA GLY A 249 -1.59 4.79 11.68
C GLY A 249 -2.03 4.20 10.34
N PHE A 250 -2.35 2.90 10.32
CA PHE A 250 -2.87 2.26 9.11
C PHE A 250 -4.31 2.67 8.84
N LEU A 251 -4.59 3.09 7.61
CA LEU A 251 -5.95 3.42 7.17
C LEU A 251 -6.65 2.14 6.71
N GLU A 252 -7.49 1.62 7.58
CA GLU A 252 -8.14 0.32 7.43
C GLU A 252 -9.55 0.46 6.90
N LEU A 253 -10.00 -0.53 6.13
CA LEU A 253 -11.38 -0.58 5.65
C LEU A 253 -12.31 -0.86 6.84
N PRO A 254 -13.21 0.05 7.21
CA PRO A 254 -14.15 -0.18 8.32
C PRO A 254 -15.01 -1.41 8.08
N ALA A 255 -15.34 -2.15 9.16
CA ALA A 255 -16.10 -3.39 9.08
C ALA A 255 -17.40 -3.27 8.24
N ARG A 256 -18.12 -2.14 8.39
CA ARG A 256 -19.35 -1.86 7.63
C ARG A 256 -19.16 -1.77 6.11
N LEU A 257 -17.98 -1.30 5.64
CA LEU A 257 -17.67 -1.24 4.21
C LEU A 257 -17.22 -2.61 3.68
N ARG A 258 -16.79 -3.51 4.57
CA ARG A 258 -16.44 -4.89 4.22
C ARG A 258 -17.65 -5.79 4.00
N LEU A 259 -18.80 -5.49 4.64
CA LEU A 259 -20.02 -6.30 4.56
C LEU A 259 -20.59 -6.49 3.15
N GLY A 260 -20.24 -5.62 2.20
CA GLY A 260 -20.65 -5.73 0.78
C GLY A 260 -19.60 -6.36 -0.14
N LEU A 261 -18.49 -6.87 0.41
CA LEU A 261 -17.41 -7.46 -0.37
C LEU A 261 -17.49 -9.00 -0.37
N ASP A 262 -17.13 -9.63 -1.49
CA ASP A 262 -17.11 -11.10 -1.66
C ASP A 262 -16.26 -11.83 -0.60
N GLU A 263 -15.32 -11.14 0.02
CA GLU A 263 -14.43 -11.64 1.08
C GLU A 263 -15.21 -12.13 2.32
N MET A 264 -16.35 -11.51 2.62
CA MET A 264 -17.17 -11.89 3.80
C MET A 264 -17.85 -13.23 3.62
N HIS A 265 -18.37 -13.52 2.44
CA HIS A 265 -19.06 -14.79 2.15
C HIS A 265 -18.13 -15.99 2.32
N SER A 266 -16.91 -15.90 1.79
CA SER A 266 -15.89 -16.95 1.96
C SER A 266 -15.49 -17.18 3.40
N THR A 267 -15.55 -16.15 4.26
CA THR A 267 -15.20 -16.26 5.69
C THR A 267 -16.26 -17.04 6.48
N GLU A 268 -17.53 -16.82 6.20
CA GLU A 268 -18.63 -17.57 6.83
C GLU A 268 -18.56 -19.07 6.49
N GLU A 269 -18.30 -19.42 5.23
CA GLU A 269 -18.13 -20.79 4.78
C GLU A 269 -16.94 -21.52 5.42
N LEU A 270 -15.94 -20.77 5.91
CA LEU A 270 -14.76 -21.32 6.56
C LEU A 270 -14.94 -21.63 8.05
N SER A 271 -16.01 -21.12 8.69
CA SER A 271 -16.14 -21.20 10.15
C SER A 271 -16.10 -22.66 10.62
N ASP A 272 -16.92 -23.54 10.05
CA ASP A 272 -16.99 -24.94 10.44
C ASP A 272 -15.65 -25.66 10.23
N TRP A 273 -14.94 -25.32 9.14
CA TRP A 273 -13.63 -25.92 8.88
C TRP A 273 -12.60 -25.46 9.91
N PHE A 274 -12.60 -24.20 10.33
CA PHE A 274 -11.73 -23.74 11.41
C PHE A 274 -11.98 -24.48 12.71
N ASP A 275 -13.26 -24.66 13.07
CA ASP A 275 -13.68 -25.28 14.34
C ASP A 275 -13.42 -26.79 14.38
N ALA A 276 -13.33 -27.42 13.22
CA ALA A 276 -13.10 -28.85 13.06
C ALA A 276 -11.65 -29.31 13.32
N GLY A 277 -10.70 -28.40 13.59
CA GLY A 277 -9.31 -28.85 13.82
C GLY A 277 -8.35 -27.71 14.19
N ASP A 278 -7.06 -28.05 14.27
CA ASP A 278 -5.99 -27.13 14.67
C ASP A 278 -5.89 -25.88 13.79
N PRO A 279 -5.43 -24.73 14.34
CA PRO A 279 -5.21 -23.51 13.57
C PRO A 279 -4.34 -23.76 12.33
N PRO A 280 -4.82 -23.37 11.11
CA PRO A 280 -4.05 -23.57 9.88
C PRO A 280 -2.93 -22.54 9.73
N VAL A 281 -2.01 -22.82 8.81
CA VAL A 281 -1.13 -21.80 8.22
C VAL A 281 -1.87 -21.17 7.04
N TYR A 282 -2.03 -19.85 7.07
CA TYR A 282 -2.52 -19.09 5.91
C TYR A 282 -1.40 -18.83 4.92
N VAL A 283 -1.65 -19.01 3.63
CA VAL A 283 -0.74 -18.65 2.55
C VAL A 283 -1.49 -17.84 1.49
N GLY A 284 -1.09 -16.58 1.25
CA GLY A 284 -1.75 -15.72 0.27
C GLY A 284 -0.87 -14.56 -0.19
N PHE A 285 -0.87 -14.30 -1.51
CA PHE A 285 -0.05 -13.26 -2.11
C PHE A 285 -0.87 -12.08 -2.66
N GLY A 286 -2.18 -12.08 -2.43
CA GLY A 286 -3.08 -10.98 -2.79
C GLY A 286 -3.05 -10.63 -4.28
N SER A 287 -2.77 -9.36 -4.60
CA SER A 287 -2.66 -8.85 -5.97
C SER A 287 -1.28 -9.07 -6.60
N MET A 288 -0.29 -9.59 -5.86
CA MET A 288 1.06 -9.81 -6.40
C MET A 288 1.08 -11.01 -7.35
N PRO A 289 1.54 -10.83 -8.61
CA PRO A 289 1.69 -11.95 -9.54
C PRO A 289 2.75 -12.94 -9.04
N VAL A 290 2.35 -14.20 -8.88
CA VAL A 290 3.26 -15.28 -8.51
C VAL A 290 3.96 -15.79 -9.78
N ARG A 291 5.28 -15.77 -9.77
CA ARG A 291 6.12 -16.09 -10.94
C ARG A 291 6.07 -17.57 -11.32
N ASP A 292 6.00 -18.43 -10.29
CA ASP A 292 5.96 -19.90 -10.42
C ASP A 292 4.90 -20.43 -9.45
N PRO A 293 3.63 -20.42 -9.87
CA PRO A 293 2.52 -20.85 -9.03
C PRO A 293 2.67 -22.28 -8.53
N ALA A 294 3.11 -23.21 -9.40
CA ALA A 294 3.26 -24.62 -9.04
C ALA A 294 4.30 -24.82 -7.94
N LYS A 295 5.47 -24.17 -8.07
CA LYS A 295 6.52 -24.21 -7.06
C LYS A 295 6.08 -23.60 -5.73
N MET A 296 5.30 -22.52 -5.77
CA MET A 296 4.78 -21.87 -4.56
C MET A 296 3.80 -22.78 -3.82
N ILE A 297 2.88 -23.41 -4.56
CA ILE A 297 1.92 -24.37 -4.00
C ILE A 297 2.65 -25.58 -3.40
N ASP A 298 3.58 -26.17 -4.15
CA ASP A 298 4.38 -27.30 -3.67
C ASP A 298 5.12 -26.96 -2.37
N ALA A 299 5.75 -25.78 -2.31
CA ALA A 299 6.43 -25.31 -1.10
C ALA A 299 5.44 -25.14 0.07
N ALA A 300 4.25 -24.56 -0.15
CA ALA A 300 3.24 -24.36 0.88
C ALA A 300 2.69 -25.69 1.41
N VAL A 301 2.27 -26.59 0.52
CA VAL A 301 1.72 -27.91 0.87
C VAL A 301 2.77 -28.77 1.58
N THR A 302 3.98 -28.84 1.03
CA THR A 302 5.05 -29.65 1.62
C THR A 302 5.48 -29.13 3.00
N ALA A 303 5.64 -27.80 3.15
CA ALA A 303 6.05 -27.22 4.43
C ALA A 303 4.95 -27.41 5.50
N THR A 304 3.70 -27.18 5.19
CA THR A 304 2.60 -27.35 6.16
C THR A 304 2.42 -28.81 6.57
N ARG A 305 2.51 -29.76 5.62
CA ARG A 305 2.46 -31.21 5.93
C ARG A 305 3.61 -31.68 6.80
N ARG A 306 4.84 -31.22 6.54
CA ARG A 306 6.01 -31.54 7.39
C ARG A 306 5.85 -31.07 8.83
N LEU A 307 5.13 -29.95 9.01
CA LEU A 307 4.88 -29.36 10.32
C LEU A 307 3.56 -29.85 10.97
N GLY A 308 2.86 -30.80 10.36
CA GLY A 308 1.57 -31.29 10.82
C GLY A 308 0.51 -30.19 10.92
N ARG A 309 0.51 -29.22 9.99
CA ARG A 309 -0.43 -28.08 9.98
C ARG A 309 -1.36 -28.13 8.78
N ARG A 310 -2.61 -27.70 9.01
CA ARG A 310 -3.58 -27.45 7.94
C ARG A 310 -3.16 -26.23 7.13
N LEU A 311 -3.56 -26.17 5.85
CA LEU A 311 -3.28 -25.08 4.92
C LEU A 311 -4.55 -24.35 4.52
N LEU A 312 -4.60 -23.04 4.72
CA LEU A 312 -5.57 -22.14 4.10
C LEU A 312 -4.87 -21.37 2.97
N LEU A 313 -5.12 -21.76 1.72
CA LEU A 313 -4.52 -21.16 0.53
C LEU A 313 -5.45 -20.11 -0.07
N CYS A 314 -5.02 -18.86 -0.10
CA CYS A 314 -5.75 -17.74 -0.71
C CYS A 314 -5.12 -17.40 -2.07
N THR A 315 -5.88 -17.60 -3.17
CA THR A 315 -5.37 -17.43 -4.53
C THR A 315 -5.25 -15.96 -4.95
N GLY A 316 -6.09 -15.08 -4.41
CA GLY A 316 -6.09 -13.66 -4.74
C GLY A 316 -6.37 -13.40 -6.23
N TRP A 317 -5.49 -12.64 -6.87
CA TRP A 317 -5.57 -12.35 -8.32
C TRP A 317 -4.87 -13.41 -9.18
N ASN A 318 -4.28 -14.43 -8.59
CA ASN A 318 -3.51 -15.44 -9.30
C ASN A 318 -4.38 -16.62 -9.73
N ASP A 319 -4.21 -17.06 -10.97
CA ASP A 319 -4.77 -18.30 -11.46
C ASP A 319 -3.83 -19.45 -11.05
N LEU A 320 -4.09 -20.03 -9.88
CA LEU A 320 -3.26 -21.09 -9.32
C LEU A 320 -3.77 -22.47 -9.74
N PRO A 321 -2.91 -23.44 -10.09
CA PRO A 321 -3.30 -24.81 -10.42
C PRO A 321 -3.69 -25.58 -9.16
N THR A 322 -4.91 -25.39 -8.71
CA THR A 322 -5.43 -25.93 -7.45
C THR A 322 -6.28 -27.21 -7.61
N ASP A 323 -6.61 -27.61 -8.84
CA ASP A 323 -7.52 -28.73 -9.12
C ASP A 323 -7.06 -30.08 -8.54
N SER A 324 -5.74 -30.26 -8.38
CA SER A 324 -5.14 -31.46 -7.79
C SER A 324 -4.98 -31.41 -6.28
N LEU A 325 -5.30 -30.31 -5.64
CA LEU A 325 -5.16 -30.11 -4.18
C LEU A 325 -6.43 -30.60 -3.47
N ALA A 326 -6.52 -31.87 -3.22
CA ALA A 326 -7.59 -32.45 -2.43
C ALA A 326 -7.08 -32.88 -1.03
N GLY A 327 -7.88 -32.61 0.01
CA GLY A 327 -7.61 -33.03 1.38
C GLY A 327 -8.43 -32.27 2.40
N GLU A 328 -8.78 -32.90 3.50
CA GLU A 328 -9.47 -32.25 4.63
C GLU A 328 -8.57 -31.22 5.32
N ASP A 329 -7.24 -31.37 5.17
CA ASP A 329 -6.18 -30.51 5.68
C ASP A 329 -5.96 -29.24 4.84
N ILE A 330 -6.56 -29.11 3.65
CA ILE A 330 -6.37 -27.96 2.76
C ILE A 330 -7.71 -27.30 2.44
N ARG A 331 -7.77 -25.99 2.59
CA ARG A 331 -8.86 -25.15 2.07
C ARG A 331 -8.31 -24.10 1.12
N ILE A 332 -9.02 -23.93 0.00
CA ILE A 332 -8.67 -22.98 -1.06
C ILE A 332 -9.77 -21.95 -1.15
N VAL A 333 -9.39 -20.70 -1.11
CA VAL A 333 -10.29 -19.54 -1.19
C VAL A 333 -9.75 -18.52 -2.15
N ARG A 334 -10.61 -17.71 -2.72
CA ARG A 334 -10.19 -16.61 -3.60
C ARG A 334 -9.79 -15.38 -2.82
N ALA A 335 -10.55 -15.02 -1.81
CA ALA A 335 -10.31 -13.89 -0.93
C ALA A 335 -10.91 -14.17 0.45
N VAL A 336 -10.40 -13.52 1.49
CA VAL A 336 -10.93 -13.59 2.87
C VAL A 336 -10.83 -12.23 3.54
N ASP A 337 -11.70 -12.00 4.52
CA ASP A 337 -11.51 -10.91 5.47
C ASP A 337 -10.37 -11.26 6.43
N HIS A 338 -9.25 -10.56 6.28
CA HIS A 338 -8.05 -10.79 7.09
C HIS A 338 -8.31 -10.62 8.60
N ASP A 339 -9.13 -9.65 9.00
CA ASP A 339 -9.42 -9.39 10.41
C ASP A 339 -10.23 -10.53 11.05
N ALA A 340 -11.10 -11.17 10.28
CA ALA A 340 -11.88 -12.32 10.77
C ALA A 340 -11.06 -13.63 10.78
N VAL A 341 -10.08 -13.77 9.86
CA VAL A 341 -9.39 -15.03 9.61
C VAL A 341 -8.04 -15.13 10.33
N PHE A 342 -7.23 -14.07 10.35
CA PHE A 342 -5.84 -14.15 10.78
C PHE A 342 -5.67 -14.57 12.25
N GLY A 343 -6.55 -14.10 13.15
CA GLY A 343 -6.52 -14.52 14.55
C GLY A 343 -6.80 -16.01 14.78
N ARG A 344 -7.41 -16.69 13.79
CA ARG A 344 -7.69 -18.13 13.79
C ARG A 344 -6.56 -18.97 13.19
N CYS A 345 -5.55 -18.35 12.59
CA CYS A 345 -4.40 -19.02 11.97
C CYS A 345 -3.24 -19.22 12.95
N ALA A 346 -2.41 -20.24 12.72
CA ALA A 346 -1.18 -20.48 13.48
C ALA A 346 -0.05 -19.53 13.04
N ALA A 347 0.05 -19.26 11.75
CA ALA A 347 0.98 -18.32 11.13
C ALA A 347 0.42 -17.82 9.80
N ILE A 348 0.93 -16.68 9.34
CA ILE A 348 0.55 -16.04 8.09
C ILE A 348 1.74 -16.00 7.15
N VAL A 349 1.62 -16.56 5.94
CA VAL A 349 2.62 -16.42 4.86
C VAL A 349 2.04 -15.47 3.80
N HIS A 350 2.69 -14.34 3.58
CA HIS A 350 2.22 -13.35 2.63
C HIS A 350 3.35 -12.59 1.93
N HIS A 351 3.00 -11.76 0.93
CA HIS A 351 4.01 -11.02 0.15
C HIS A 351 4.60 -9.81 0.87
N GLY A 352 4.01 -9.33 1.96
CA GLY A 352 4.50 -8.17 2.71
C GLY A 352 3.89 -6.84 2.27
N GLY A 353 2.67 -6.82 1.76
CA GLY A 353 1.94 -5.56 1.58
C GLY A 353 1.58 -4.94 2.93
N ALA A 354 1.61 -3.60 3.03
CA ALA A 354 1.39 -2.84 4.27
C ALA A 354 0.09 -3.23 4.98
N GLY A 355 -1.04 -3.30 4.26
CA GLY A 355 -2.34 -3.65 4.84
C GLY A 355 -2.41 -5.07 5.39
N THR A 356 -1.85 -6.05 4.66
CA THR A 356 -1.78 -7.45 5.12
C THR A 356 -0.86 -7.59 6.33
N THR A 357 0.27 -6.86 6.34
CA THR A 357 1.19 -6.80 7.49
C THR A 357 0.49 -6.21 8.71
N ALA A 358 -0.25 -5.11 8.55
CA ALA A 358 -1.03 -4.49 9.61
C ALA A 358 -2.06 -5.47 10.21
N ALA A 359 -2.83 -6.16 9.36
CA ALA A 359 -3.84 -7.13 9.79
C ALA A 359 -3.20 -8.31 10.55
N ALA A 360 -2.05 -8.82 10.09
CA ALA A 360 -1.32 -9.88 10.76
C ALA A 360 -0.81 -9.46 12.15
N VAL A 361 -0.19 -8.28 12.25
CA VAL A 361 0.29 -7.76 13.55
C VAL A 361 -0.88 -7.51 14.50
N ARG A 362 -1.96 -6.89 14.01
CA ARG A 362 -3.17 -6.63 14.82
C ARG A 362 -3.80 -7.90 15.36
N SER A 363 -3.82 -8.96 14.57
CA SER A 363 -4.36 -10.27 15.00
C SER A 363 -3.47 -10.99 16.03
N GLY A 364 -2.27 -10.49 16.32
CA GLY A 364 -1.28 -11.17 17.15
C GLY A 364 -0.73 -12.47 16.55
N THR A 365 -0.93 -12.68 15.23
CA THR A 365 -0.48 -13.88 14.52
C THR A 365 0.85 -13.63 13.85
N PRO A 366 1.89 -14.44 14.12
CA PRO A 366 3.21 -14.24 13.54
C PRO A 366 3.24 -14.51 12.04
N SER A 367 4.13 -13.83 11.31
CA SER A 367 4.15 -13.85 9.85
C SER A 367 5.49 -14.23 9.24
N VAL A 368 5.41 -14.89 8.09
CA VAL A 368 6.54 -15.03 7.15
C VAL A 368 6.26 -14.15 5.93
N ILE A 369 7.09 -13.13 5.72
CA ILE A 369 7.00 -12.28 4.54
C ILE A 369 7.86 -12.86 3.41
N CYS A 370 7.21 -13.33 2.34
CA CYS A 370 7.84 -13.78 1.10
C CYS A 370 7.83 -12.64 0.08
N TRP A 371 8.83 -11.77 0.12
CA TRP A 371 8.85 -10.52 -0.63
C TRP A 371 9.36 -10.65 -2.08
N TYR A 372 8.77 -9.83 -2.97
CA TYR A 372 9.16 -9.68 -4.38
C TYR A 372 9.99 -8.42 -4.62
N GLY A 373 9.72 -7.34 -3.89
CA GLY A 373 10.38 -6.04 -4.04
C GLY A 373 9.58 -4.90 -3.43
N SER A 374 9.79 -3.67 -3.89
CA SER A 374 9.15 -2.45 -3.37
C SER A 374 9.41 -2.26 -1.87
N ASP A 375 8.38 -1.95 -1.09
CA ASP A 375 8.38 -1.78 0.38
C ASP A 375 8.36 -3.12 1.15
N GLN A 376 8.03 -4.23 0.50
CA GLN A 376 7.85 -5.52 1.16
C GLN A 376 9.08 -6.00 1.98
N PRO A 377 10.34 -5.84 1.52
CA PRO A 377 11.51 -6.17 2.34
C PRO A 377 11.65 -5.28 3.58
N PHE A 378 11.13 -4.06 3.55
CA PHE A 378 11.06 -3.20 4.74
C PHE A 378 10.14 -3.83 5.77
N TRP A 379 8.92 -4.19 5.40
CA TRP A 379 7.97 -4.84 6.30
C TRP A 379 8.52 -6.13 6.89
N GLY A 380 9.20 -6.96 6.07
CA GLY A 380 9.83 -8.19 6.55
C GLY A 380 10.84 -7.91 7.66
N ARG A 381 11.75 -6.96 7.47
CA ARG A 381 12.75 -6.58 8.48
C ARG A 381 12.12 -6.00 9.75
N GLU A 382 11.06 -5.22 9.60
CA GLU A 382 10.36 -4.65 10.75
C GLU A 382 9.68 -5.74 11.60
N LEU A 383 9.08 -6.75 10.98
CA LEU A 383 8.55 -7.89 11.73
C LEU A 383 9.66 -8.71 12.43
N GLU A 384 10.82 -8.89 11.78
CA GLU A 384 11.99 -9.53 12.43
C GLU A 384 12.51 -8.68 13.59
N ARG A 385 12.63 -7.35 13.41
CA ARG A 385 13.05 -6.41 14.47
C ARG A 385 12.14 -6.45 15.70
N LEU A 386 10.83 -6.58 15.47
CA LEU A 386 9.82 -6.68 16.53
C LEU A 386 9.75 -8.08 17.15
N GLY A 387 10.41 -9.09 16.58
CA GLY A 387 10.32 -10.48 17.04
C GLY A 387 8.94 -11.12 16.79
N VAL A 388 8.23 -10.68 15.75
CA VAL A 388 6.88 -11.16 15.42
C VAL A 388 6.78 -11.83 14.05
N GLY A 389 7.91 -12.03 13.38
CA GLY A 389 7.92 -12.64 12.04
C GLY A 389 9.30 -13.00 11.53
N ALA A 390 9.31 -13.49 10.29
CA ALA A 390 10.50 -13.83 9.51
C ALA A 390 10.36 -13.33 8.08
N THR A 391 11.49 -13.19 7.38
CA THR A 391 11.50 -12.74 5.98
C THR A 391 12.21 -13.71 5.06
N LEU A 392 11.69 -13.85 3.83
CA LEU A 392 12.23 -14.74 2.81
C LEU A 392 12.06 -14.09 1.43
N PRO A 393 13.12 -13.90 0.63
CA PRO A 393 12.94 -13.47 -0.76
C PRO A 393 12.13 -14.50 -1.56
N ALA A 394 11.07 -14.09 -2.25
CA ALA A 394 10.19 -14.99 -3.02
C ALA A 394 10.97 -15.82 -4.07
N ARG A 395 12.06 -15.27 -4.64
CA ARG A 395 12.94 -16.01 -5.56
C ARG A 395 13.65 -17.21 -4.92
N ARG A 396 13.73 -17.25 -3.59
CA ARG A 396 14.34 -18.34 -2.80
C ARG A 396 13.29 -19.24 -2.15
N LEU A 397 12.00 -19.00 -2.41
CA LEU A 397 10.93 -19.82 -1.85
C LEU A 397 11.02 -21.25 -2.37
N ASP A 398 11.16 -22.18 -1.47
CA ASP A 398 11.05 -23.62 -1.63
C ASP A 398 10.56 -24.27 -0.32
N ALA A 399 10.27 -25.56 -0.36
CA ALA A 399 9.70 -26.27 0.78
C ALA A 399 10.61 -26.23 2.03
N ASP A 400 11.92 -26.39 1.85
CA ASP A 400 12.86 -26.44 2.98
C ASP A 400 12.93 -25.07 3.68
N ARG A 401 13.15 -24.00 2.91
CA ARG A 401 13.23 -22.63 3.46
C ARG A 401 11.92 -22.16 4.08
N LEU A 402 10.80 -22.56 3.49
CA LEU A 402 9.50 -22.21 4.06
C LEU A 402 9.26 -23.00 5.34
N THR A 403 9.62 -24.28 5.40
CA THR A 403 9.55 -25.09 6.64
C THR A 403 10.39 -24.45 7.74
N ASP A 404 11.64 -24.06 7.45
CA ASP A 404 12.53 -23.41 8.42
C ASP A 404 11.98 -22.08 8.92
N ALA A 405 11.42 -21.26 8.01
CA ALA A 405 10.81 -19.98 8.37
C ALA A 405 9.56 -20.17 9.23
N LEU A 406 8.69 -21.10 8.87
CA LEU A 406 7.48 -21.43 9.63
C LEU A 406 7.82 -22.01 11.01
N THR A 407 8.80 -22.89 11.11
CA THR A 407 9.26 -23.44 12.42
C THR A 407 9.63 -22.31 13.37
N ARG A 408 10.39 -21.31 12.88
CA ARG A 408 10.78 -20.15 13.71
C ARG A 408 9.62 -19.30 14.16
N VAL A 409 8.59 -19.10 13.32
CA VAL A 409 7.49 -18.18 13.66
C VAL A 409 6.34 -18.85 14.40
N LEU A 410 6.14 -20.16 14.26
CA LEU A 410 5.07 -20.87 14.96
C LEU A 410 5.19 -20.78 16.49
N ASP A 411 6.43 -20.78 17.01
CA ASP A 411 6.70 -20.62 18.45
C ASP A 411 6.46 -19.20 18.97
N LEU A 412 6.29 -18.22 18.07
CA LEU A 412 6.03 -16.82 18.43
C LEU A 412 4.55 -16.54 18.71
N ARG A 413 3.63 -17.44 18.34
CA ARG A 413 2.21 -17.24 18.55
C ARG A 413 1.88 -17.14 20.05
N GLY A 414 1.21 -16.07 20.44
CA GLY A 414 0.89 -15.78 21.86
C GLY A 414 2.10 -15.34 22.68
N SER A 415 3.27 -15.12 22.06
CA SER A 415 4.42 -14.57 22.75
C SER A 415 4.19 -13.14 23.20
N HIS A 416 4.96 -12.68 24.19
CA HIS A 416 4.90 -11.28 24.64
C HIS A 416 5.12 -10.31 23.49
N ALA A 417 6.00 -10.63 22.53
CA ALA A 417 6.28 -9.77 21.38
C ALA A 417 5.06 -9.60 20.48
N THR A 418 4.34 -10.69 20.12
CA THR A 418 3.16 -10.62 19.26
C THR A 418 1.99 -9.89 19.94
N VAL A 419 1.75 -10.16 21.23
CA VAL A 419 0.73 -9.47 22.00
C VAL A 419 1.07 -7.98 22.17
N SER A 420 2.31 -7.66 22.51
CA SER A 420 2.76 -6.28 22.68
C SER A 420 2.67 -5.49 21.37
N ALA A 421 3.09 -6.06 20.24
CA ALA A 421 2.98 -5.41 18.94
C ALA A 421 1.52 -5.14 18.57
N ALA A 422 0.62 -6.11 18.77
CA ALA A 422 -0.80 -5.96 18.49
C ALA A 422 -1.46 -4.85 19.32
N THR A 423 -1.13 -4.77 20.61
CA THR A 423 -1.73 -3.77 21.54
C THR A 423 -1.17 -2.36 21.35
N GLN A 424 -0.02 -2.20 20.75
CA GLN A 424 0.59 -0.89 20.46
C GLN A 424 0.05 -0.24 19.19
N LEU A 425 -0.54 -1.01 18.27
CA LEU A 425 -1.08 -0.45 17.04
C LEU A 425 -2.21 0.53 17.31
N ILE A 426 -2.16 1.65 16.61
CA ILE A 426 -3.27 2.61 16.59
C ILE A 426 -4.45 1.97 15.85
N THR A 427 -5.65 2.08 16.41
CA THR A 427 -6.87 1.57 15.78
C THR A 427 -7.18 2.33 14.48
N GLY A 428 -7.79 1.65 13.50
CA GLY A 428 -8.12 2.24 12.21
C GLY A 428 -8.99 3.50 12.32
N ASP A 429 -9.93 3.55 13.26
CA ASP A 429 -10.79 4.73 13.49
C ASP A 429 -9.97 5.94 13.99
N VAL A 430 -9.02 5.72 14.90
CA VAL A 430 -8.12 6.79 15.38
C VAL A 430 -7.17 7.25 14.28
N ALA A 431 -6.62 6.31 13.50
CA ALA A 431 -5.76 6.63 12.36
C ALA A 431 -6.49 7.49 11.32
N LEU A 432 -7.72 7.10 11.00
CA LEU A 432 -8.57 7.81 10.03
C LEU A 432 -8.95 9.21 10.53
N ALA A 433 -9.33 9.35 11.79
CA ALA A 433 -9.65 10.65 12.39
C ALA A 433 -8.44 11.60 12.33
N ARG A 434 -7.23 11.12 12.66
CA ARG A 434 -5.98 11.91 12.56
C ARG A 434 -5.69 12.33 11.13
N ALA A 435 -5.85 11.42 10.15
CA ALA A 435 -5.60 11.74 8.75
C ALA A 435 -6.54 12.84 8.24
N VAL A 436 -7.83 12.77 8.58
CA VAL A 436 -8.83 13.79 8.25
C VAL A 436 -8.48 15.14 8.87
N GLU A 437 -8.16 15.17 10.17
CA GLU A 437 -7.77 16.39 10.89
C GLU A 437 -6.54 17.07 10.27
N HIS A 438 -5.52 16.31 9.90
CA HIS A 438 -4.33 16.86 9.25
C HIS A 438 -4.64 17.45 7.88
N ILE A 439 -5.53 16.85 7.09
CA ILE A 439 -5.98 17.38 5.80
C ILE A 439 -6.74 18.69 6.01
N GLU A 440 -7.73 18.71 6.89
CA GLU A 440 -8.53 19.91 7.19
C GLU A 440 -7.65 21.06 7.68
N THR A 441 -6.68 20.77 8.56
CA THR A 441 -5.70 21.76 9.04
C THR A 441 -4.82 22.30 7.91
N CYS A 442 -4.34 21.42 7.02
CA CYS A 442 -3.53 21.82 5.88
C CYS A 442 -4.30 22.79 4.95
N MET A 443 -5.57 22.50 4.68
CA MET A 443 -6.40 23.34 3.82
C MET A 443 -6.73 24.72 4.45
N THR A 444 -6.99 24.76 5.75
CA THR A 444 -7.26 26.04 6.45
C THR A 444 -6.02 26.93 6.54
N SER A 445 -4.83 26.33 6.80
CA SER A 445 -3.56 27.07 6.88
C SER A 445 -3.12 27.64 5.53
N GLY A 446 -3.38 26.94 4.42
CA GLY A 446 -3.04 27.37 3.07
C GLY A 446 -3.83 28.61 2.60
N ARG A 447 -5.06 28.79 3.06
CA ARG A 447 -5.91 29.95 2.72
C ARG A 447 -5.47 31.24 3.40
N VAL A 448 -4.94 31.19 4.61
CA VAL A 448 -4.44 32.37 5.34
C VAL A 448 -3.23 33.00 4.66
N GLY A 449 -2.44 32.21 3.90
CA GLY A 449 -1.29 32.70 3.14
C GLY A 449 -1.63 33.37 1.79
N GLN A 450 -2.83 33.12 1.23
CA GLN A 450 -3.26 33.68 -0.06
C GLN A 450 -4.03 34.99 0.06
N SER A 451 -4.44 35.37 1.28
CA SER A 451 -5.18 36.62 1.54
C SER A 451 -4.29 37.79 2.02
N ARG A 452 -2.97 37.72 1.80
CA ARG A 452 -2.03 38.81 2.11
C ARG A 452 -1.27 39.30 0.87
#